data_385a258224b6a6d4a248ced3a1aac837
#
_entry.id   385a258224b6a6d4a248ced3a1aac837
#
_cell.length_a   1.000
_cell.length_b   1.000
_cell.length_c   1.000
_cell.angle_alpha   90.00
_cell.angle_beta   90.00
_cell.angle_gamma   90.00
#
_symmetry.space_group_name_H-M   'P 1'
#
loop_
_entity.id
_entity.type
_entity.pdbx_description
1 polymer ?
#
loop_
_entity_poly.entity_id
_entity_poly.type
_entity_poly.pdbx_seq_one_letter_code
_entity_poly.pdbx_strand_id
1 'polypeptide(L)'
;HLLDARSVEAEQAATIIPVTESSSGRVGDTTCAHPLCDQIRFLSPLYPAKYESYLTQLHRWELSPYGHPKLSAIVRYVERGTIVEDLAQRGVISLNEKGLPTKEKQVVRWRVETGVESDTPACWQDRSLFQAFIDYYASTKSEKPAFCMVTGKNAPPASQHPKKIIN
;
A
#
# COMPACT_ATOMS: atom_id res chain seq x y z
N HIS A 1 -0.87 15.41 -12.92
CA HIS A 1 -1.30 14.18 -12.25
C HIS A 1 -2.71 14.39 -11.71
N LEU A 2 -3.70 13.77 -12.35
CA LEU A 2 -5.09 13.78 -11.85
C LEU A 2 -5.22 12.67 -10.82
N LEU A 3 -5.58 13.05 -9.59
CA LEU A 3 -6.01 12.11 -8.57
C LEU A 3 -7.50 11.87 -8.80
N ASP A 4 -7.85 10.70 -9.31
CA ASP A 4 -9.25 10.27 -9.39
C ASP A 4 -9.61 9.56 -8.09
N ALA A 5 -10.25 10.29 -7.18
CA ALA A 5 -10.68 9.77 -5.90
C ALA A 5 -12.15 9.30 -6.04
N ARG A 6 -12.32 7.99 -6.18
CA ARG A 6 -13.67 7.37 -6.18
C ARG A 6 -13.82 6.53 -4.92
N SER A 7 -14.93 6.75 -4.22
CA SER A 7 -15.39 5.81 -3.20
C SER A 7 -15.90 4.55 -3.92
N VAL A 8 -15.28 3.42 -3.65
CA VAL A 8 -15.75 2.11 -4.10
C VAL A 8 -16.20 1.36 -2.86
N GLU A 9 -17.45 0.92 -2.82
CA GLU A 9 -17.91 0.03 -1.76
C GLU A 9 -17.07 -1.25 -1.76
N ALA A 10 -16.68 -1.72 -0.58
CA ALA A 10 -15.69 -2.78 -0.39
C ALA A 10 -16.05 -4.10 -1.10
N GLU A 11 -17.33 -4.30 -1.42
CA GLU A 11 -17.83 -5.50 -2.08
C GLU A 11 -17.68 -5.51 -3.61
N GLN A 12 -17.38 -4.36 -4.24
CA GLN A 12 -17.42 -4.23 -5.70
C GLN A 12 -16.09 -4.22 -6.42
N ALA A 13 -14.96 -4.18 -5.71
CA ALA A 13 -13.65 -4.11 -6.36
C ALA A 13 -12.63 -5.07 -5.75
N ALA A 14 -12.39 -6.18 -6.45
CA ALA A 14 -11.21 -6.99 -6.20
C ALA A 14 -9.96 -6.12 -6.37
N THR A 15 -9.21 -5.91 -5.31
CA THR A 15 -7.96 -5.13 -5.32
C THR A 15 -6.85 -6.01 -4.78
N ILE A 16 -5.82 -6.24 -5.61
CA ILE A 16 -4.60 -6.90 -5.15
C ILE A 16 -3.80 -5.88 -4.36
N ILE A 17 -3.54 -6.17 -3.09
CA ILE A 17 -2.79 -5.31 -2.19
C ILE A 17 -1.47 -6.02 -1.86
N PRO A 18 -0.31 -5.39 -2.08
CA PRO A 18 0.94 -5.91 -1.56
C PRO A 18 0.89 -5.97 -0.03
N VAL A 19 1.36 -7.06 0.54
CA VAL A 19 1.40 -7.24 2.00
C VAL A 19 2.78 -7.74 2.42
N THR A 20 3.22 -7.32 3.61
CA THR A 20 4.36 -7.91 4.30
C THR A 20 3.85 -8.97 5.28
N GLU A 21 4.71 -9.84 5.78
CA GLU A 21 4.33 -10.81 6.82
C GLU A 21 3.70 -10.13 8.03
N SER A 22 4.31 -9.02 8.50
CA SER A 22 3.78 -8.25 9.62
C SER A 22 2.44 -7.58 9.32
N SER A 23 2.25 -7.05 8.11
CA SER A 23 0.99 -6.37 7.76
C SER A 23 -0.14 -7.33 7.44
N SER A 24 0.16 -8.54 6.94
CA SER A 24 -0.88 -9.54 6.64
C SER A 24 -1.59 -10.05 7.89
N GLY A 25 -0.87 -10.07 9.01
CA GLY A 25 -1.35 -10.53 10.31
C GLY A 25 -1.99 -9.46 11.18
N ARG A 26 -2.02 -8.19 10.74
CA ARG A 26 -2.45 -7.09 11.59
C ARG A 26 -3.91 -7.21 12.05
N VAL A 27 -4.12 -7.01 13.35
CA VAL A 27 -5.43 -7.02 14.01
C VAL A 27 -5.53 -5.82 14.94
N GLY A 28 -6.71 -5.22 15.02
CA GLY A 28 -6.96 -4.11 15.94
C GLY A 28 -6.31 -2.79 15.49
N ASP A 29 -5.87 -1.99 16.47
CA ASP A 29 -5.26 -0.69 16.24
C ASP A 29 -3.72 -0.77 16.18
N THR A 30 -3.21 -1.39 15.13
CA THR A 30 -1.77 -1.50 14.87
C THR A 30 -1.24 -0.34 14.07
N THR A 31 0.07 -0.06 14.17
CA THR A 31 0.80 0.87 13.31
C THR A 31 1.42 0.21 12.08
N CYS A 32 1.26 -1.12 11.91
CA CYS A 32 1.85 -1.83 10.78
C CYS A 32 1.10 -1.52 9.48
N ALA A 33 1.70 -0.76 8.58
CA ALA A 33 1.12 -0.35 7.32
C ALA A 33 1.17 -1.44 6.24
N HIS A 34 0.17 -1.49 5.35
CA HIS A 34 0.30 -2.21 4.08
C HIS A 34 1.05 -1.34 3.05
N PRO A 35 1.90 -1.93 2.21
CA PRO A 35 2.50 -1.20 1.10
C PRO A 35 1.44 -0.74 0.09
N LEU A 36 1.60 0.47 -0.45
CA LEU A 36 0.75 1.10 -1.46
C LEU A 36 -0.69 1.38 -1.00
N CYS A 37 -1.52 0.37 -0.78
CA CYS A 37 -2.94 0.55 -0.47
C CYS A 37 -3.18 0.37 1.03
N ASP A 38 -3.66 1.41 1.70
CA ASP A 38 -4.03 1.32 3.11
C ASP A 38 -5.19 2.25 3.44
N GLN A 39 -5.63 2.23 4.68
CA GLN A 39 -6.69 3.06 5.21
C GLN A 39 -6.25 4.52 5.32
N ILE A 40 -7.19 5.46 5.19
CA ILE A 40 -6.93 6.92 5.26
C ILE A 40 -6.06 7.28 6.47
N ARG A 41 -6.29 6.66 7.62
CA ARG A 41 -5.51 6.90 8.86
C ARG A 41 -4.02 6.54 8.75
N PHE A 42 -3.59 5.78 7.75
CA PHE A 42 -2.18 5.54 7.46
C PHE A 42 -1.59 6.55 6.46
N LEU A 43 -2.43 7.30 5.79
CA LEU A 43 -2.05 8.21 4.71
C LEU A 43 -2.07 9.68 5.13
N SER A 44 -2.49 9.97 6.37
CA SER A 44 -2.68 11.34 6.86
C SER A 44 -1.87 11.63 8.11
N PRO A 45 -1.21 12.80 8.19
CA PRO A 45 -0.49 13.25 9.39
C PRO A 45 -1.40 13.47 10.61
N LEU A 46 -2.72 13.47 10.45
CA LEU A 46 -3.68 13.45 11.54
C LEU A 46 -3.52 12.22 12.48
N TYR A 47 -2.85 11.16 11.98
CA TYR A 47 -2.54 9.93 12.73
C TYR A 47 -1.03 9.66 12.69
N PRO A 48 -0.20 10.40 13.43
CA PRO A 48 1.24 10.49 13.23
C PRO A 48 1.97 9.14 13.19
N ALA A 49 1.75 8.27 14.18
CA ALA A 49 2.45 6.98 14.27
C ALA A 49 2.15 6.04 13.09
N LYS A 50 0.91 6.05 12.56
CA LYS A 50 0.52 5.26 11.40
C LYS A 50 1.07 5.86 10.10
N TYR A 51 0.98 7.17 9.97
CA TYR A 51 1.50 7.92 8.84
C TYR A 51 3.02 7.75 8.68
N GLU A 52 3.75 7.90 9.77
CA GLU A 52 5.21 7.68 9.79
C GLU A 52 5.58 6.24 9.40
N SER A 53 4.85 5.25 9.93
CA SER A 53 5.06 3.85 9.57
C SER A 53 4.85 3.60 8.06
N TYR A 54 3.79 4.20 7.49
CA TYR A 54 3.49 4.08 6.06
C TYR A 54 4.58 4.73 5.21
N LEU A 55 4.94 5.98 5.48
CA LEU A 55 5.98 6.70 4.74
C LEU A 55 7.35 6.02 4.86
N THR A 56 7.75 5.60 6.08
CA THR A 56 9.02 4.90 6.29
C THR A 56 9.11 3.63 5.44
N GLN A 57 8.02 2.88 5.33
CA GLN A 57 7.98 1.68 4.50
C GLN A 57 8.12 2.00 3.02
N LEU A 58 7.40 3.02 2.52
CA LEU A 58 7.48 3.43 1.12
C LEU A 58 8.86 4.00 0.76
N HIS A 59 9.45 4.83 1.62
CA HIS A 59 10.79 5.40 1.39
C HIS A 59 11.86 4.31 1.32
N ARG A 60 11.82 3.32 2.21
CA ARG A 60 12.76 2.19 2.16
C ARG A 60 12.69 1.44 0.84
N TRP A 61 11.48 1.27 0.31
CA TRP A 61 11.31 0.64 -1.00
C TRP A 61 11.76 1.57 -2.13
N GLU A 62 11.36 2.84 -2.11
CA GLU A 62 11.73 3.83 -3.14
C GLU A 62 13.24 3.99 -3.29
N LEU A 63 13.97 4.05 -2.17
CA LEU A 63 15.43 4.22 -2.13
C LEU A 63 16.19 2.93 -2.42
N SER A 64 15.52 1.79 -2.54
CA SER A 64 16.15 0.53 -2.89
C SER A 64 16.45 0.44 -4.40
N PRO A 65 17.27 -0.54 -4.84
CA PRO A 65 17.47 -0.80 -6.27
C PRO A 65 16.18 -1.20 -7.02
N TYR A 66 15.12 -1.46 -6.30
CA TYR A 66 13.80 -1.89 -6.82
C TYR A 66 12.76 -0.77 -6.76
N GLY A 67 13.19 0.49 -6.71
CA GLY A 67 12.29 1.64 -6.79
C GLY A 67 11.48 1.64 -8.09
N HIS A 68 10.30 2.29 -8.08
CA HIS A 68 9.42 2.34 -9.25
C HIS A 68 8.87 3.75 -9.44
N PRO A 69 8.76 4.29 -10.68
CA PRO A 69 8.29 5.67 -10.91
C PRO A 69 6.93 5.99 -10.31
N LYS A 70 5.98 5.04 -10.34
CA LYS A 70 4.67 5.20 -9.70
C LYS A 70 4.75 5.26 -8.19
N LEU A 71 5.66 4.49 -7.59
CA LEU A 71 5.93 4.57 -6.16
C LEU A 71 6.40 5.96 -5.77
N SER A 72 7.37 6.52 -6.50
CA SER A 72 7.87 7.89 -6.25
C SER A 72 6.78 8.95 -6.39
N ALA A 73 5.86 8.78 -7.34
CA ALA A 73 4.71 9.69 -7.47
C ALA A 73 3.77 9.60 -6.26
N ILE A 74 3.53 8.39 -5.74
CA ILE A 74 2.70 8.17 -4.55
C ILE A 74 3.38 8.74 -3.31
N VAL A 75 4.67 8.48 -3.10
CA VAL A 75 5.45 9.03 -1.97
C VAL A 75 5.34 10.56 -1.93
N ARG A 76 5.67 11.23 -3.04
CA ARG A 76 5.58 12.70 -3.14
C ARG A 76 4.19 13.24 -2.85
N TYR A 77 3.13 12.52 -3.24
CA TYR A 77 1.78 12.94 -2.93
C TYR A 77 1.46 12.77 -1.44
N VAL A 78 1.81 11.63 -0.86
CA VAL A 78 1.53 11.35 0.56
C VAL A 78 2.32 12.28 1.47
N GLU A 79 3.57 12.61 1.12
CA GLU A 79 4.40 13.58 1.86
C GLU A 79 3.78 14.98 1.95
N ARG A 80 2.91 15.36 1.02
CA ARG A 80 2.17 16.63 1.11
C ARG A 80 1.21 16.66 2.32
N GLY A 81 0.80 15.51 2.81
CA GLY A 81 -0.09 15.37 3.96
C GLY A 81 -1.52 15.85 3.73
N THR A 82 -1.92 16.16 2.49
CA THR A 82 -3.20 16.83 2.15
C THR A 82 -4.32 15.87 1.77
N ILE A 83 -4.15 14.56 1.93
CA ILE A 83 -5.11 13.57 1.42
C ILE A 83 -6.52 13.74 2.01
N VAL A 84 -6.63 14.07 3.30
CA VAL A 84 -7.93 14.24 3.97
C VAL A 84 -8.66 15.46 3.43
N GLU A 85 -7.96 16.57 3.28
CA GLU A 85 -8.47 17.80 2.70
C GLU A 85 -8.87 17.60 1.23
N ASP A 86 -8.01 16.95 0.45
CA ASP A 86 -8.25 16.68 -0.98
C ASP A 86 -9.50 15.79 -1.19
N LEU A 87 -9.69 14.77 -0.35
CA LEU A 87 -10.86 13.89 -0.40
C LEU A 87 -12.13 14.57 0.10
N ALA A 88 -12.04 15.41 1.13
CA ALA A 88 -13.17 16.17 1.65
C ALA A 88 -13.65 17.23 0.63
N GLN A 89 -12.74 17.98 0.02
CA GLN A 89 -13.07 18.96 -1.02
C GLN A 89 -13.78 18.33 -2.22
N ARG A 90 -13.50 17.08 -2.51
CA ARG A 90 -14.15 16.31 -3.60
C ARG A 90 -15.42 15.60 -3.18
N GLY A 91 -15.84 15.75 -1.91
CA GLY A 91 -17.04 15.12 -1.39
C GLY A 91 -16.94 13.59 -1.25
N VAL A 92 -15.72 13.02 -1.31
CA VAL A 92 -15.51 11.56 -1.17
C VAL A 92 -15.63 11.12 0.29
N ILE A 93 -15.21 11.99 1.22
CA ILE A 93 -15.34 11.77 2.66
C ILE A 93 -15.96 12.99 3.33
N SER A 94 -16.59 12.77 4.50
CA SER A 94 -17.05 13.85 5.36
C SER A 94 -16.13 13.98 6.56
N LEU A 95 -16.00 15.20 7.08
CA LEU A 95 -15.26 15.49 8.31
C LEU A 95 -16.25 15.68 9.47
N ASN A 96 -15.85 15.28 10.65
CA ASN A 96 -16.57 15.58 11.89
C ASN A 96 -16.23 17.00 12.39
N GLU A 97 -16.84 17.42 13.49
CA GLU A 97 -16.62 18.73 14.13
C GLU A 97 -15.17 19.00 14.52
N LYS A 98 -14.36 17.96 14.69
CA LYS A 98 -12.93 18.04 15.00
C LYS A 98 -12.02 18.04 13.75
N GLY A 99 -12.60 18.07 12.55
CA GLY A 99 -11.86 18.01 11.30
C GLY A 99 -11.29 16.61 10.96
N LEU A 100 -11.72 15.56 11.68
CA LEU A 100 -11.28 14.20 11.41
C LEU A 100 -12.23 13.49 10.42
N PRO A 101 -11.72 12.62 9.55
CA PRO A 101 -12.54 11.87 8.61
C PRO A 101 -13.49 10.92 9.36
N THR A 102 -14.77 10.95 9.01
CA THR A 102 -15.81 10.08 9.60
C THR A 102 -15.59 8.60 9.25
N LYS A 103 -14.89 8.34 8.14
CA LYS A 103 -14.54 6.99 7.64
C LYS A 103 -13.03 6.80 7.57
N GLU A 104 -12.31 6.96 8.68
CA GLU A 104 -10.86 6.85 8.75
C GLU A 104 -10.29 5.49 8.30
N LYS A 105 -11.12 4.43 8.40
CA LYS A 105 -10.77 3.05 7.99
C LYS A 105 -11.05 2.75 6.52
N GLN A 106 -11.55 3.71 5.76
CA GLN A 106 -11.74 3.55 4.33
C GLN A 106 -10.40 3.36 3.63
N VAL A 107 -10.31 2.33 2.77
CA VAL A 107 -9.08 2.00 2.05
C VAL A 107 -8.93 2.90 0.84
N VAL A 108 -7.71 3.38 0.63
CA VAL A 108 -7.29 4.15 -0.54
C VAL A 108 -6.42 3.27 -1.42
N ARG A 109 -6.67 3.30 -2.72
CA ARG A 109 -5.82 2.71 -3.75
C ARG A 109 -5.41 3.78 -4.75
N TRP A 110 -4.27 3.56 -5.41
CA TRP A 110 -3.64 4.57 -6.25
C TRP A 110 -3.84 4.28 -7.73
N ARG A 111 -4.11 5.34 -8.47
CA ARG A 111 -4.04 5.38 -9.92
C ARG A 111 -3.04 6.46 -10.31
N VAL A 112 -2.01 6.10 -11.06
CA VAL A 112 -0.94 7.01 -11.47
C VAL A 112 -0.87 7.03 -12.99
N GLU A 113 -1.20 8.18 -13.57
CA GLU A 113 -1.10 8.42 -15.01
C GLU A 113 0.34 8.86 -15.33
N THR A 114 1.04 8.09 -16.15
CA THR A 114 2.42 8.40 -16.54
C THR A 114 2.50 9.12 -17.88
N GLY A 115 1.41 9.18 -18.64
CA GLY A 115 1.37 9.72 -19.99
C GLY A 115 1.92 8.77 -21.05
N VAL A 116 2.29 7.55 -20.67
CA VAL A 116 2.71 6.48 -21.59
C VAL A 116 1.51 5.61 -21.91
N GLU A 117 1.15 5.50 -23.20
CA GLU A 117 -0.07 4.81 -23.65
C GLU A 117 -0.09 3.30 -23.29
N SER A 118 1.07 2.66 -23.28
CA SER A 118 1.21 1.23 -22.94
C SER A 118 1.23 0.94 -21.43
N ASP A 119 1.19 1.97 -20.58
CA ASP A 119 1.27 1.81 -19.14
C ASP A 119 -0.10 1.44 -18.54
N THR A 120 -0.07 0.73 -17.40
CA THR A 120 -1.26 0.38 -16.61
C THR A 120 -1.44 1.38 -15.46
N PRO A 121 -2.29 2.41 -15.59
CA PRO A 121 -2.38 3.47 -14.56
C PRO A 121 -2.83 2.96 -13.20
N ALA A 122 -3.66 1.91 -13.16
CA ALA A 122 -4.17 1.30 -11.93
C ALA A 122 -3.07 0.51 -11.22
N CYS A 123 -2.51 1.04 -10.13
CA CYS A 123 -1.42 0.40 -9.40
C CYS A 123 -1.77 -1.00 -8.87
N TRP A 124 -3.05 -1.29 -8.65
CA TRP A 124 -3.53 -2.63 -8.23
C TRP A 124 -3.65 -3.65 -9.38
N GLN A 125 -3.27 -3.27 -10.60
CA GLN A 125 -3.22 -4.12 -11.78
C GLN A 125 -1.84 -4.10 -12.46
N ASP A 126 -0.93 -3.27 -11.97
CA ASP A 126 0.38 -3.06 -12.56
C ASP A 126 1.36 -4.17 -12.14
N ARG A 127 1.61 -5.10 -13.06
CA ARG A 127 2.52 -6.23 -12.82
C ARG A 127 3.95 -5.80 -12.60
N SER A 128 4.40 -4.71 -13.23
CA SER A 128 5.77 -4.20 -13.06
C SER A 128 5.99 -3.65 -11.66
N LEU A 129 4.98 -2.94 -11.13
CA LEU A 129 4.99 -2.44 -9.75
C LEU A 129 4.93 -3.59 -8.73
N PHE A 130 4.15 -4.65 -9.01
CA PHE A 130 4.13 -5.84 -8.15
C PHE A 130 5.46 -6.57 -8.16
N GLN A 131 6.09 -6.74 -9.33
CA GLN A 131 7.40 -7.38 -9.41
C GLN A 131 8.45 -6.59 -8.65
N ALA A 132 8.46 -5.26 -8.80
CA ALA A 132 9.35 -4.37 -8.06
C ALA A 132 9.18 -4.53 -6.53
N PHE A 133 7.93 -4.67 -6.05
CA PHE A 133 7.68 -4.94 -4.63
C PHE A 133 8.17 -6.32 -4.20
N ILE A 134 7.94 -7.35 -5.00
CA ILE A 134 8.37 -8.73 -4.70
C ILE A 134 9.90 -8.78 -4.57
N ASP A 135 10.62 -8.18 -5.51
CA ASP A 135 12.08 -8.16 -5.53
C ASP A 135 12.64 -7.35 -4.36
N TYR A 136 12.04 -6.19 -4.08
CA TYR A 136 12.37 -5.40 -2.90
C TYR A 136 12.15 -6.21 -1.61
N TYR A 137 10.96 -6.77 -1.44
CA TYR A 137 10.63 -7.49 -0.22
C TYR A 137 11.49 -8.74 -0.01
N ALA A 138 11.79 -9.46 -1.10
CA ALA A 138 12.74 -10.58 -1.05
C ALA A 138 14.14 -10.12 -0.61
N SER A 139 14.61 -8.96 -1.09
CA SER A 139 15.91 -8.42 -0.69
C SER A 139 16.02 -8.02 0.78
N THR A 140 14.88 -7.76 1.44
CA THR A 140 14.86 -7.44 2.88
C THR A 140 14.95 -8.68 3.78
N LYS A 141 14.83 -9.89 3.21
CA LYS A 141 14.94 -11.13 3.94
C LYS A 141 16.39 -11.50 4.18
N SER A 142 16.76 -11.65 5.43
CA SER A 142 18.13 -12.05 5.84
C SER A 142 18.32 -13.57 5.95
N GLU A 143 17.25 -14.34 5.77
CA GLU A 143 17.29 -15.78 5.94
C GLU A 143 17.95 -16.48 4.74
N LYS A 144 18.74 -17.53 5.04
CA LYS A 144 19.36 -18.35 3.99
C LYS A 144 18.26 -18.98 3.13
N PRO A 145 18.42 -18.95 1.80
CA PRO A 145 17.46 -19.61 0.92
C PRO A 145 17.32 -21.09 1.26
N ALA A 146 16.08 -21.56 1.34
CA ALA A 146 15.74 -22.95 1.54
C ALA A 146 15.02 -23.50 0.31
N PHE A 147 15.07 -24.81 0.13
CA PHE A 147 14.39 -25.45 -0.98
C PHE A 147 12.87 -25.42 -0.77
N CYS A 148 12.15 -24.80 -1.69
CA CYS A 148 10.70 -24.76 -1.67
C CYS A 148 10.13 -26.02 -2.31
N MET A 149 9.47 -26.87 -1.52
CA MET A 149 8.87 -28.12 -2.00
C MET A 149 7.73 -27.91 -3.00
N VAL A 150 7.12 -26.71 -3.03
CA VAL A 150 6.01 -26.40 -3.94
C VAL A 150 6.53 -25.94 -5.30
N THR A 151 7.54 -25.08 -5.32
CA THR A 151 8.05 -24.50 -6.56
C THR A 151 9.29 -25.20 -7.12
N GLY A 152 9.93 -26.07 -6.32
CA GLY A 152 11.20 -26.73 -6.67
C GLY A 152 12.39 -25.76 -6.75
N LYS A 153 12.29 -24.55 -6.23
CA LYS A 153 13.33 -23.52 -6.28
C LYS A 153 13.81 -23.16 -4.89
N ASN A 154 15.06 -22.69 -4.80
CA ASN A 154 15.54 -22.06 -3.58
C ASN A 154 14.93 -20.67 -3.45
N ALA A 155 14.31 -20.39 -2.31
CA ALA A 155 13.70 -19.11 -1.98
C ALA A 155 13.85 -18.81 -0.48
N PRO A 156 13.83 -17.55 -0.04
CA PRO A 156 13.75 -17.22 1.37
C PRO A 156 12.50 -17.87 2.00
N PRO A 157 12.64 -18.61 3.09
CA PRO A 157 11.48 -19.21 3.76
C PRO A 157 10.60 -18.12 4.36
N ALA A 158 9.30 -18.36 4.45
CA ALA A 158 8.39 -17.52 5.20
C ALA A 158 8.56 -17.76 6.69
N SER A 159 8.61 -16.72 7.50
CA SER A 159 8.71 -16.82 8.96
C SER A 159 7.39 -17.28 9.61
N GLN A 160 6.28 -17.14 8.89
CA GLN A 160 4.95 -17.51 9.35
C GLN A 160 4.18 -18.27 8.26
N HIS A 161 3.37 -19.22 8.68
CA HIS A 161 2.44 -19.89 7.77
C HIS A 161 1.39 -18.89 7.25
N PRO A 162 0.94 -19.06 5.99
CA PRO A 162 -0.20 -18.32 5.49
C PRO A 162 -1.40 -18.47 6.41
N LYS A 163 -2.22 -17.44 6.52
CA LYS A 163 -3.48 -17.52 7.27
C LYS A 163 -4.31 -18.70 6.76
N LYS A 164 -5.01 -19.37 7.68
CA LYS A 164 -5.95 -20.43 7.33
C LYS A 164 -6.95 -19.92 6.29
N ILE A 165 -7.16 -20.71 5.25
CA ILE A 165 -8.34 -20.58 4.41
C ILE A 165 -9.52 -20.99 5.31
N ILE A 166 -10.36 -20.02 5.64
CA ILE A 166 -11.60 -20.28 6.37
C ILE A 166 -12.62 -20.67 5.31
N ASN A 167 -13.10 -21.90 5.37
CA ASN A 167 -14.24 -22.34 4.58
C ASN A 167 -15.53 -21.80 5.19
#